data_2dc4faff5c65195848b1212fe633ddae
#
_entry.id   2dc4faff5c65195848b1212fe633ddae
#
_cell.length_a   1.000
_cell.length_b   1.000
_cell.length_c   1.000
_cell.angle_alpha   90.00
_cell.angle_beta   90.00
_cell.angle_gamma   90.00
#
_symmetry.space_group_name_H-M   'P 1'
#
loop_
_entity.id
_entity.type
_entity.pdbx_description
1 polymer ?
#
loop_
_entity_poly.entity_id
_entity_poly.type
_entity_poly.pdbx_seq_one_letter_code
_entity_poly.pdbx_strand_id
1 'polypeptide(L)'
;SDVCSSDLNKIAALEAVLFTIGDSVEVGKLAEVIGEDVRTTKKLLARLQERYEKEDSGIMLSVLENAYQLCSKPAYYESLIKVVKAPRKYILTDALLETLSIIAYKQPVTKMEIEKIRGVSCEHAVNRLLDFELITEVGRKDAPGRPILFGTTEQFLRSFGVKSLTELPELNPDRMAQFREEAEKEVQLKLDI
;
A
#
# COMPACT_ATOMS: atom_id res chain seq x y z
N SER A 1 -0.71 7.72 -39.86
CA SER A 1 -2.03 7.43 -39.20
C SER A 1 -2.04 6.09 -38.49
N ASP A 2 -1.22 5.13 -38.92
CA ASP A 2 -1.24 3.75 -38.35
C ASP A 2 -0.68 3.61 -36.93
N VAL A 3 0.30 4.41 -36.56
CA VAL A 3 0.91 4.39 -35.20
C VAL A 3 -0.11 4.81 -34.13
N CYS A 4 -0.93 5.81 -34.42
CA CYS A 4 -1.95 6.28 -33.47
C CYS A 4 -3.05 5.26 -33.23
N SER A 5 -3.45 4.50 -34.26
CA SER A 5 -4.43 3.43 -34.18
C SER A 5 -3.90 2.23 -33.38
N SER A 6 -2.62 1.88 -33.59
CA SER A 6 -1.95 0.82 -32.84
C SER A 6 -1.84 1.14 -31.34
N ASP A 7 -1.48 2.38 -30.97
CA ASP A 7 -1.39 2.82 -29.58
C ASP A 7 -2.75 2.81 -28.88
N LEU A 8 -3.83 3.23 -29.57
CA LEU A 8 -5.18 3.20 -29.00
C LEU A 8 -5.63 1.77 -28.71
N ASN A 9 -5.33 0.82 -29.59
CA ASN A 9 -5.64 -0.60 -29.38
C ASN A 9 -4.85 -1.16 -28.18
N LYS A 10 -3.57 -0.77 -28.00
CA LYS A 10 -2.76 -1.19 -26.87
C LYS A 10 -3.28 -0.61 -25.55
N ILE A 11 -3.68 0.67 -25.53
CA ILE A 11 -4.31 1.30 -24.37
C ILE A 11 -5.61 0.59 -24.00
N ALA A 12 -6.44 0.24 -24.98
CA ALA A 12 -7.68 -0.49 -24.74
C ALA A 12 -7.42 -1.91 -24.20
N ALA A 13 -6.37 -2.58 -24.67
CA ALA A 13 -5.96 -3.88 -24.14
C ALA A 13 -5.50 -3.78 -22.68
N LEU A 14 -4.69 -2.78 -22.34
CA LEU A 14 -4.27 -2.50 -20.95
C LEU A 14 -5.47 -2.23 -20.04
N GLU A 15 -6.41 -1.40 -20.51
CA GLU A 15 -7.65 -1.09 -19.79
C GLU A 15 -8.48 -2.36 -19.53
N ALA A 16 -8.66 -3.21 -20.53
CA ALA A 16 -9.41 -4.46 -20.43
C ALA A 16 -8.77 -5.44 -19.43
N VAL A 17 -7.43 -5.58 -19.47
CA VAL A 17 -6.69 -6.45 -18.54
C VAL A 17 -6.82 -5.96 -17.11
N LEU A 18 -6.58 -4.67 -16.87
CA LEU A 18 -6.68 -4.07 -15.54
C LEU A 18 -8.11 -4.15 -14.98
N PHE A 19 -9.11 -3.95 -15.83
CA PHE A 19 -10.52 -4.10 -15.44
C PHE A 19 -10.87 -5.55 -15.05
N THR A 20 -10.42 -6.51 -15.86
CA THR A 20 -10.74 -7.93 -15.67
C THR A 20 -10.08 -8.51 -14.42
N ILE A 21 -8.83 -8.12 -14.13
CA ILE A 21 -8.08 -8.62 -12.99
C ILE A 21 -8.60 -7.97 -11.70
N GLY A 22 -8.95 -6.69 -11.71
CA GLY A 22 -9.47 -5.96 -10.55
C GLY A 22 -8.44 -5.65 -9.46
N ASP A 23 -7.36 -6.41 -9.41
CA ASP A 23 -6.21 -6.19 -8.53
C ASP A 23 -5.07 -5.47 -9.25
N SER A 24 -4.01 -5.13 -8.51
CA SER A 24 -2.81 -4.52 -9.08
C SER A 24 -2.06 -5.50 -9.99
N VAL A 25 -1.57 -5.00 -11.10
CA VAL A 25 -0.80 -5.76 -12.09
C VAL A 25 0.56 -5.11 -12.29
N GLU A 26 1.63 -5.88 -12.15
CA GLU A 26 2.99 -5.41 -12.40
C GLU A 26 3.16 -4.94 -13.84
N VAL A 27 3.87 -3.82 -14.02
CA VAL A 27 4.11 -3.22 -15.33
C VAL A 27 4.81 -4.18 -16.30
N GLY A 28 5.65 -5.09 -15.81
CA GLY A 28 6.30 -6.12 -16.61
C GLY A 28 5.30 -7.04 -17.30
N LYS A 29 4.30 -7.53 -16.55
CA LYS A 29 3.21 -8.36 -17.09
C LYS A 29 2.34 -7.59 -18.09
N LEU A 30 2.06 -6.32 -17.82
CA LEU A 30 1.32 -5.46 -18.74
C LEU A 30 2.11 -5.24 -20.06
N ALA A 31 3.42 -5.10 -19.99
CA ALA A 31 4.31 -4.98 -21.13
C ALA A 31 4.28 -6.24 -22.01
N GLU A 32 4.32 -7.42 -21.40
CA GLU A 32 4.19 -8.71 -22.09
C GLU A 32 2.86 -8.82 -22.86
N VAL A 33 1.75 -8.41 -22.22
CA VAL A 33 0.39 -8.48 -22.81
C VAL A 33 0.29 -7.68 -24.10
N ILE A 34 0.91 -6.49 -24.16
CA ILE A 34 0.82 -5.61 -25.34
C ILE A 34 2.02 -5.76 -26.30
N GLY A 35 3.01 -6.63 -25.94
CA GLY A 35 4.19 -6.87 -26.75
C GLY A 35 5.13 -5.67 -26.85
N GLU A 36 5.25 -4.88 -25.76
CA GLU A 36 6.09 -3.68 -25.71
C GLU A 36 7.10 -3.75 -24.56
N ASP A 37 8.07 -2.84 -24.57
CA ASP A 37 8.97 -2.65 -23.45
C ASP A 37 8.28 -1.89 -22.29
N VAL A 38 8.84 -2.01 -21.08
CA VAL A 38 8.30 -1.39 -19.84
C VAL A 38 8.21 0.13 -19.98
N ARG A 39 9.15 0.78 -20.66
CA ARG A 39 9.17 2.24 -20.82
C ARG A 39 8.02 2.72 -21.72
N THR A 40 7.79 2.03 -22.82
CA THR A 40 6.65 2.29 -23.72
C THR A 40 5.33 2.03 -23.02
N THR A 41 5.23 0.92 -22.28
CA THR A 41 4.04 0.57 -21.49
C THR A 41 3.70 1.64 -20.46
N LYS A 42 4.70 2.14 -19.72
CA LYS A 42 4.49 3.26 -18.77
C LYS A 42 3.96 4.53 -19.44
N LYS A 43 4.40 4.84 -20.67
CA LYS A 43 3.86 5.99 -21.42
C LYS A 43 2.40 5.78 -21.83
N LEU A 44 2.03 4.57 -22.24
CA LEU A 44 0.64 4.25 -22.60
C LEU A 44 -0.26 4.27 -21.36
N LEU A 45 0.22 3.77 -20.21
CA LEU A 45 -0.49 3.84 -18.93
C LEU A 45 -0.67 5.28 -18.44
N ALA A 46 0.32 6.16 -18.64
CA ALA A 46 0.17 7.59 -18.33
C ALA A 46 -0.94 8.24 -19.18
N ARG A 47 -1.03 7.92 -20.47
CA ARG A 47 -2.14 8.39 -21.33
C ARG A 47 -3.49 7.83 -20.88
N LEU A 48 -3.53 6.57 -20.40
CA LEU A 48 -4.74 5.98 -19.83
C LEU A 48 -5.12 6.69 -18.52
N GLN A 49 -4.15 7.02 -17.68
CA GLN A 49 -4.37 7.79 -16.45
C GLN A 49 -4.94 9.18 -16.73
N GLU A 50 -4.35 9.95 -17.64
CA GLU A 50 -4.86 11.27 -18.07
C GLU A 50 -6.31 11.19 -18.57
N ARG A 51 -6.68 10.10 -19.25
CA ARG A 51 -8.05 9.87 -19.72
C ARG A 51 -9.04 9.72 -18.58
N TYR A 52 -8.64 9.08 -17.46
CA TYR A 52 -9.47 8.89 -16.27
C TYR A 52 -9.42 10.06 -15.28
N GLU A 53 -8.47 10.98 -15.39
CA GLU A 53 -8.42 12.19 -14.55
C GLU A 53 -9.55 13.17 -14.85
N LYS A 54 -10.21 13.05 -16.00
CA LYS A 54 -11.35 13.87 -16.36
C LYS A 54 -12.48 13.75 -15.34
N GLU A 55 -13.23 14.82 -15.15
CA GLU A 55 -14.30 14.91 -14.14
C GLU A 55 -15.47 13.95 -14.40
N ASP A 56 -15.70 13.57 -15.65
CA ASP A 56 -16.78 12.69 -16.07
C ASP A 56 -16.51 11.19 -15.81
N SER A 57 -15.33 10.83 -15.32
CA SER A 57 -14.98 9.45 -14.97
C SER A 57 -15.16 9.16 -13.49
N GLY A 58 -15.85 8.07 -13.14
CA GLY A 58 -15.96 7.56 -11.77
C GLY A 58 -14.83 6.63 -11.34
N ILE A 59 -13.93 6.27 -12.27
CA ILE A 59 -12.77 5.40 -12.02
C ILE A 59 -11.48 6.15 -12.23
N MET A 60 -10.39 5.62 -11.66
CA MET A 60 -9.04 6.15 -11.79
C MET A 60 -8.02 5.02 -11.93
N LEU A 61 -6.85 5.33 -12.49
CA LEU A 61 -5.71 4.44 -12.51
C LEU A 61 -4.80 4.75 -11.33
N SER A 62 -4.72 3.82 -10.38
CA SER A 62 -3.80 3.89 -9.24
C SER A 62 -2.44 3.32 -9.62
N VAL A 63 -1.38 3.99 -9.18
CA VAL A 63 0.01 3.57 -9.39
C VAL A 63 0.60 3.17 -8.05
N LEU A 64 1.09 1.94 -7.93
CA LEU A 64 1.68 1.35 -6.74
C LEU A 64 3.08 0.84 -7.11
N GLU A 65 4.14 1.56 -6.73
CA GLU A 65 5.53 1.25 -7.09
C GLU A 65 5.70 0.91 -8.59
N ASN A 66 5.67 -0.38 -8.93
CA ASN A 66 5.77 -0.89 -10.31
C ASN A 66 4.50 -1.59 -10.79
N ALA A 67 3.38 -1.43 -10.08
CA ALA A 67 2.09 -2.03 -10.41
C ALA A 67 1.03 -0.97 -10.65
N TYR A 68 0.00 -1.34 -11.41
CA TYR A 68 -1.12 -0.47 -11.78
C TYR A 68 -2.44 -1.16 -11.49
N GLN A 69 -3.43 -0.40 -11.04
CA GLN A 69 -4.77 -0.92 -10.73
C GLN A 69 -5.84 0.09 -11.13
N LEU A 70 -6.95 -0.39 -11.72
CA LEU A 70 -8.16 0.41 -11.86
C LEU A 70 -8.96 0.36 -10.56
N CYS A 71 -9.34 1.52 -10.07
CA CYS A 71 -10.17 1.66 -8.88
C CYS A 71 -11.17 2.81 -9.02
N SER A 72 -12.16 2.85 -8.15
CA SER A 72 -13.11 3.97 -8.08
C SER A 72 -12.46 5.21 -7.50
N LYS A 73 -12.87 6.39 -7.97
CA LYS A 73 -12.42 7.66 -7.38
C LYS A 73 -12.97 7.83 -5.96
N PRO A 74 -12.18 8.37 -5.01
CA PRO A 74 -12.62 8.61 -3.63
C PRO A 74 -13.89 9.47 -3.52
N ALA A 75 -14.11 10.37 -4.47
CA ALA A 75 -15.30 11.23 -4.53
C ALA A 75 -16.63 10.45 -4.54
N TYR A 76 -16.62 9.18 -4.99
CA TYR A 76 -17.82 8.35 -5.08
C TYR A 76 -17.95 7.35 -3.92
N TYR A 77 -17.09 7.44 -2.90
CA TYR A 77 -17.07 6.51 -1.76
C TYR A 77 -18.44 6.37 -1.07
N GLU A 78 -19.11 7.49 -0.79
CA GLU A 78 -20.43 7.48 -0.14
C GLU A 78 -21.52 6.77 -0.97
N SER A 79 -21.41 6.81 -2.28
CA SER A 79 -22.32 6.09 -3.18
C SER A 79 -22.02 4.59 -3.19
N LEU A 80 -20.73 4.24 -3.14
CA LEU A 80 -20.28 2.85 -3.19
C LEU A 80 -20.64 2.08 -1.91
N ILE A 81 -20.49 2.68 -0.73
CA ILE A 81 -20.79 2.03 0.56
C ILE A 81 -22.28 1.67 0.71
N LYS A 82 -23.17 2.26 -0.08
CA LYS A 82 -24.61 1.92 -0.09
C LYS A 82 -24.87 0.57 -0.75
N VAL A 83 -23.99 0.14 -1.64
CA VAL A 83 -24.15 -1.09 -2.45
C VAL A 83 -23.15 -2.16 -2.00
N VAL A 84 -21.93 -1.76 -1.71
CA VAL A 84 -20.86 -2.66 -1.27
C VAL A 84 -20.79 -2.62 0.26
N LYS A 85 -20.76 -3.79 0.90
CA LYS A 85 -20.48 -3.84 2.35
C LYS A 85 -19.18 -3.10 2.59
N ALA A 86 -19.24 -2.08 3.46
CA ALA A 86 -18.06 -1.30 3.81
C ALA A 86 -16.89 -2.24 4.16
N PRO A 87 -15.69 -2.01 3.61
CA PRO A 87 -14.54 -2.80 3.98
C PRO A 87 -14.40 -2.79 5.50
N ARG A 88 -13.98 -3.90 6.09
CA ARG A 88 -13.79 -3.99 7.55
C ARG A 88 -12.88 -2.87 8.00
N LYS A 89 -13.41 -1.94 8.81
CA LYS A 89 -12.57 -0.94 9.47
C LYS A 89 -11.66 -1.67 10.45
N TYR A 90 -10.40 -1.77 10.12
CA TYR A 90 -9.41 -2.25 11.06
C TYR A 90 -9.20 -1.18 12.12
N ILE A 91 -9.44 -1.53 13.38
CA ILE A 91 -9.05 -0.66 14.49
C ILE A 91 -7.56 -0.94 14.73
N LEU A 92 -6.72 -0.02 14.26
CA LEU A 92 -5.30 -0.06 14.54
C LEU A 92 -5.09 0.59 15.91
N THR A 93 -4.85 -0.24 16.92
CA THR A 93 -4.44 0.24 18.26
C THR A 93 -3.00 0.78 18.21
N ASP A 94 -2.59 1.56 19.20
CA ASP A 94 -1.25 2.15 19.27
C ASP A 94 -0.16 1.07 19.16
N ALA A 95 -0.35 -0.08 19.82
CA ALA A 95 0.55 -1.23 19.76
C ALA A 95 0.67 -1.82 18.33
N LEU A 96 -0.43 -1.84 17.55
CA LEU A 96 -0.43 -2.28 16.16
C LEU A 96 0.26 -1.24 15.26
N LEU A 97 -0.02 0.04 15.47
CA LEU A 97 0.59 1.14 14.72
C LEU A 97 2.10 1.21 14.96
N GLU A 98 2.53 1.07 16.21
CA GLU A 98 3.97 1.02 16.57
C GLU A 98 4.67 -0.15 15.87
N THR A 99 4.10 -1.36 15.95
CA THR A 99 4.66 -2.56 15.31
C THR A 99 4.70 -2.40 13.79
N LEU A 100 3.63 -1.90 13.19
CA LEU A 100 3.52 -1.67 11.76
C LEU A 100 4.55 -0.63 11.28
N SER A 101 4.73 0.44 12.04
CA SER A 101 5.74 1.48 11.75
C SER A 101 7.16 0.90 11.77
N ILE A 102 7.51 0.09 12.78
CA ILE A 102 8.82 -0.58 12.82
C ILE A 102 9.02 -1.43 11.57
N ILE A 103 8.00 -2.21 11.17
CA ILE A 103 8.10 -3.05 9.98
C ILE A 103 8.26 -2.17 8.73
N ALA A 104 7.44 -1.13 8.55
CA ALA A 104 7.48 -0.27 7.37
C ALA A 104 8.84 0.41 7.16
N TYR A 105 9.51 0.82 8.23
CA TYR A 105 10.80 1.52 8.14
C TYR A 105 12.04 0.62 8.23
N LYS A 106 11.90 -0.62 8.74
CA LYS A 106 13.04 -1.53 8.97
C LYS A 106 13.00 -2.78 8.11
N GLN A 107 11.96 -2.97 7.31
CA GLN A 107 11.82 -4.15 6.47
C GLN A 107 13.02 -4.39 5.53
N PRO A 108 13.40 -5.64 5.29
CA PRO A 108 12.84 -6.86 5.89
C PRO A 108 13.32 -7.07 7.35
N VAL A 109 12.41 -7.38 8.27
CA VAL A 109 12.66 -7.44 9.72
C VAL A 109 12.06 -8.68 10.36
N THR A 110 12.73 -9.24 11.37
CA THR A 110 12.27 -10.42 12.15
C THR A 110 11.46 -10.01 13.37
N LYS A 111 10.62 -10.92 13.94
CA LYS A 111 9.91 -10.70 15.20
C LYS A 111 10.87 -10.28 16.33
N MET A 112 12.01 -10.96 16.46
CA MET A 112 12.99 -10.66 17.50
C MET A 112 13.58 -9.25 17.39
N GLU A 113 13.81 -8.76 16.17
CA GLU A 113 14.28 -7.39 15.95
C GLU A 113 13.21 -6.36 16.28
N ILE A 114 11.94 -6.66 15.97
CA ILE A 114 10.80 -5.81 16.37
C ILE A 114 10.69 -5.77 17.89
N GLU A 115 10.72 -6.90 18.58
CA GLU A 115 10.67 -6.99 20.04
C GLU A 115 11.82 -6.26 20.73
N LYS A 116 13.03 -6.33 20.15
CA LYS A 116 14.19 -5.56 20.64
C LYS A 116 13.97 -4.05 20.58
N ILE A 117 13.25 -3.55 19.59
CA ILE A 117 12.95 -2.11 19.45
C ILE A 117 11.82 -1.73 20.40
N ARG A 118 10.76 -2.55 20.47
CA ARG A 118 9.59 -2.28 21.30
C ARG A 118 9.82 -2.50 22.81
N GLY A 119 10.73 -3.38 23.16
CA GLY A 119 10.95 -3.81 24.54
C GLY A 119 9.92 -4.80 25.09
N VAL A 120 8.91 -5.18 24.28
CA VAL A 120 7.84 -6.11 24.65
C VAL A 120 7.54 -7.07 23.50
N SER A 121 6.85 -8.19 23.80
CA SER A 121 6.46 -9.16 22.77
C SER A 121 5.59 -8.53 21.68
N CYS A 122 5.88 -8.88 20.42
CA CYS A 122 5.15 -8.40 19.26
C CYS A 122 4.25 -9.46 18.61
N GLU A 123 4.18 -10.68 19.16
CA GLU A 123 3.54 -11.81 18.49
C GLU A 123 2.07 -11.56 18.15
N HIS A 124 1.31 -11.06 19.12
CA HIS A 124 -0.11 -10.74 18.90
C HIS A 124 -0.27 -9.64 17.83
N ALA A 125 0.56 -8.59 17.89
CA ALA A 125 0.50 -7.49 16.93
C ALA A 125 0.85 -7.95 15.52
N VAL A 126 1.91 -8.75 15.36
CA VAL A 126 2.32 -9.30 14.05
C VAL A 126 1.22 -10.18 13.47
N ASN A 127 0.63 -11.09 14.27
CA ASN A 127 -0.45 -11.96 13.79
C ASN A 127 -1.68 -11.14 13.34
N ARG A 128 -2.07 -10.10 14.10
CA ARG A 128 -3.19 -9.23 13.71
C ARG A 128 -2.89 -8.42 12.44
N LEU A 129 -1.66 -7.96 12.27
CA LEU A 129 -1.25 -7.24 11.06
C LEU A 129 -1.20 -8.15 9.83
N LEU A 130 -0.86 -9.44 9.99
CA LEU A 130 -1.01 -10.47 8.96
C LEU A 130 -2.47 -10.72 8.61
N ASP A 131 -3.36 -10.87 9.62
CA ASP A 131 -4.81 -11.03 9.42
C ASP A 131 -5.44 -9.83 8.68
N PHE A 132 -4.87 -8.64 8.85
CA PHE A 132 -5.28 -7.42 8.16
C PHE A 132 -4.64 -7.26 6.79
N GLU A 133 -3.77 -8.19 6.40
CA GLU A 133 -3.03 -8.16 5.15
C GLU A 133 -2.16 -6.89 4.98
N LEU A 134 -1.82 -6.21 6.09
CA LEU A 134 -0.96 -5.02 6.07
C LEU A 134 0.52 -5.39 6.00
N ILE A 135 0.88 -6.58 6.46
CA ILE A 135 2.23 -7.14 6.37
C ILE A 135 2.19 -8.56 5.81
N THR A 136 3.32 -9.03 5.32
CA THR A 136 3.48 -10.39 4.79
C THR A 136 4.86 -10.95 5.13
N GLU A 137 5.01 -12.27 5.01
CA GLU A 137 6.31 -12.93 5.07
C GLU A 137 7.04 -12.70 3.74
N VAL A 138 8.21 -12.04 3.79
CA VAL A 138 9.01 -11.74 2.59
C VAL A 138 10.21 -12.67 2.41
N GLY A 139 10.46 -13.57 3.38
CA GLY A 139 11.52 -14.54 3.32
C GLY A 139 11.97 -15.03 4.69
N ARG A 140 13.16 -15.59 4.74
CA ARG A 140 13.82 -16.05 5.99
C ARG A 140 15.22 -15.48 6.08
N LYS A 141 15.60 -15.04 7.28
CA LYS A 141 16.94 -14.53 7.55
C LYS A 141 17.94 -15.68 7.56
N ASP A 142 19.12 -15.46 7.00
CA ASP A 142 20.23 -16.41 7.08
C ASP A 142 20.93 -16.26 8.44
N ALA A 143 20.35 -16.90 9.45
CA ALA A 143 20.80 -16.92 10.84
C ALA A 143 20.33 -18.20 11.52
N PRO A 144 20.92 -18.60 12.68
CA PRO A 144 20.45 -19.74 13.44
C PRO A 144 18.95 -19.69 13.69
N GLY A 145 18.24 -20.82 13.41
CA GLY A 145 16.79 -20.89 13.50
C GLY A 145 16.03 -20.32 12.30
N ARG A 146 16.71 -19.74 11.29
CA ARG A 146 16.16 -19.18 10.05
C ARG A 146 14.84 -18.40 10.27
N PRO A 147 14.85 -17.34 11.11
CA PRO A 147 13.63 -16.63 11.48
C PRO A 147 12.98 -15.96 10.26
N ILE A 148 11.65 -15.89 10.29
CA ILE A 148 10.83 -15.27 9.24
C ILE A 148 11.12 -13.78 9.19
N LEU A 149 11.22 -13.24 7.99
CA LEU A 149 11.33 -11.82 7.68
C LEU A 149 9.96 -11.28 7.24
N PHE A 150 9.56 -10.16 7.80
CA PHE A 150 8.31 -9.46 7.50
C PHE A 150 8.56 -8.18 6.73
N GLY A 151 7.60 -7.86 5.86
CA GLY A 151 7.55 -6.61 5.11
C GLY A 151 6.09 -6.17 4.95
N THR A 152 5.90 -4.93 4.49
CA THR A 152 4.57 -4.37 4.19
C THR A 152 4.04 -4.88 2.85
N THR A 153 2.74 -4.76 2.65
CA THR A 153 2.02 -5.19 1.44
C THR A 153 1.56 -3.98 0.62
N GLU A 154 1.01 -4.23 -0.56
CA GLU A 154 0.28 -3.21 -1.32
C GLU A 154 -0.97 -2.70 -0.58
N GLN A 155 -1.61 -3.57 0.22
CA GLN A 155 -2.74 -3.17 1.06
C GLN A 155 -2.32 -2.12 2.10
N PHE A 156 -1.10 -2.21 2.64
CA PHE A 156 -0.51 -1.17 3.48
C PHE A 156 -0.40 0.15 2.70
N LEU A 157 0.20 0.15 1.51
CA LEU A 157 0.36 1.36 0.69
C LEU A 157 -1.00 2.02 0.41
N ARG A 158 -2.00 1.21 0.03
CA ARG A 158 -3.38 1.68 -0.21
C ARG A 158 -4.03 2.26 1.05
N SER A 159 -3.88 1.59 2.20
CA SER A 159 -4.51 2.00 3.45
C SER A 159 -3.95 3.31 4.00
N PHE A 160 -2.68 3.60 3.73
CA PHE A 160 -2.00 4.81 4.16
C PHE A 160 -1.91 5.89 3.07
N GLY A 161 -2.45 5.63 1.87
CA GLY A 161 -2.52 6.58 0.77
C GLY A 161 -1.16 6.95 0.17
N VAL A 162 -0.16 6.06 0.30
CA VAL A 162 1.18 6.23 -0.27
C VAL A 162 1.35 5.33 -1.49
N LYS A 163 2.12 5.80 -2.48
CA LYS A 163 2.39 5.04 -3.72
C LYS A 163 3.57 4.10 -3.57
N SER A 164 4.49 4.43 -2.66
CA SER A 164 5.68 3.64 -2.37
C SER A 164 6.17 3.90 -0.95
N LEU A 165 7.07 3.05 -0.46
CA LEU A 165 7.71 3.22 0.85
C LEU A 165 8.57 4.49 0.92
N THR A 166 9.03 5.00 -0.21
CA THR A 166 9.83 6.23 -0.29
C THR A 166 9.01 7.49 -0.02
N GLU A 167 7.68 7.41 -0.10
CA GLU A 167 6.77 8.51 0.25
C GLU A 167 6.43 8.55 1.75
N LEU A 168 6.88 7.56 2.53
CA LEU A 168 6.73 7.61 3.98
C LEU A 168 7.53 8.79 4.55
N PRO A 169 6.99 9.51 5.56
CA PRO A 169 7.70 10.61 6.20
C PRO A 169 9.06 10.17 6.73
N GLU A 170 10.09 10.99 6.57
CA GLU A 170 11.38 10.71 7.20
C GLU A 170 11.21 10.65 8.72
N LEU A 171 11.83 9.63 9.35
CA LEU A 171 11.90 9.52 10.81
C LEU A 171 12.78 10.65 11.35
N ASN A 172 12.15 11.78 11.65
CA ASN A 172 12.83 12.86 12.35
C ASN A 172 12.83 12.54 13.87
N PRO A 173 14.00 12.38 14.52
CA PRO A 173 14.10 12.11 15.94
C PRO A 173 13.36 13.13 16.82
N ASP A 174 13.36 14.40 16.41
CA ASP A 174 12.69 15.48 17.14
C ASP A 174 11.16 15.36 17.06
N ARG A 175 10.62 14.92 15.93
CA ARG A 175 9.19 14.63 15.79
C ARG A 175 8.77 13.41 16.59
N MET A 176 9.60 12.38 16.63
CA MET A 176 9.34 11.19 17.47
C MET A 176 9.27 11.54 18.96
N ALA A 177 10.13 12.45 19.42
CA ALA A 177 10.08 12.96 20.78
C ALA A 177 8.81 13.77 21.07
N GLN A 178 8.39 14.62 20.14
CA GLN A 178 7.13 15.39 20.22
C GLN A 178 5.90 14.48 20.26
N PHE A 179 5.81 13.47 19.40
CA PHE A 179 4.70 12.52 19.42
C PHE A 179 4.63 11.70 20.72
N ARG A 180 5.78 11.33 21.30
CA ARG A 180 5.82 10.69 22.64
C ARG A 180 5.28 11.62 23.71
N GLU A 181 5.72 12.85 23.74
CA GLU A 181 5.29 13.85 24.72
C GLU A 181 3.79 14.17 24.57
N GLU A 182 3.27 14.23 23.36
CA GLU A 182 1.84 14.43 23.07
C GLU A 182 1.02 13.21 23.53
N ALA A 183 1.48 11.99 23.22
CA ALA A 183 0.82 10.76 23.64
C ALA A 183 0.82 10.59 25.16
N GLU A 184 1.92 10.92 25.85
CA GLU A 184 1.99 10.91 27.32
C GLU A 184 1.03 11.94 27.93
N LYS A 185 0.89 13.13 27.36
CA LYS A 185 -0.08 14.15 27.78
C LYS A 185 -1.54 13.71 27.58
N GLU A 186 -1.86 13.02 26.46
CA GLU A 186 -3.20 12.48 26.24
C GLU A 186 -3.57 11.37 27.23
N VAL A 187 -2.61 10.51 27.61
CA VAL A 187 -2.82 9.47 28.62
C VAL A 187 -3.03 10.08 29.99
N GLN A 188 -2.26 11.10 30.35
CA GLN A 188 -2.40 11.81 31.64
C GLN A 188 -3.76 12.49 31.75
N LEU A 189 -4.22 13.17 30.68
CA LEU A 189 -5.54 13.81 30.64
C LEU A 189 -6.72 12.83 30.76
N LYS A 190 -6.55 11.57 30.34
CA LYS A 190 -7.58 10.51 30.48
C LYS A 190 -7.58 9.84 31.85
N LEU A 191 -6.51 10.00 32.65
CA LEU A 191 -6.40 9.46 33.99
C LEU A 191 -6.92 10.44 35.07
N ASP A 192 -7.05 11.73 34.73
CA ASP A 192 -7.51 12.79 35.63
C ASP A 192 -9.03 13.08 35.48
N ILE A 193 -9.78 12.22 34.77
CA ILE A 193 -11.26 12.20 34.67
C ILE A 193 -11.81 10.94 35.31
#